data_783b285ee2cc689fdcddfad0e8d4efea
#
_entry.id   783b285ee2cc689fdcddfad0e8d4efea
#
_cell.length_a   1.000
_cell.length_b   1.000
_cell.length_c   1.000
_cell.angle_alpha   90.00
_cell.angle_beta   90.00
_cell.angle_gamma   90.00
#
_symmetry.space_group_name_H-M   'P 1'
#
loop_
_entity.id
_entity.type
_entity.pdbx_description
1 polymer ?
#
loop_
_entity_poly.entity_id
_entity_poly.type
_entity_poly.pdbx_seq_one_letter_code
_entity_poly.pdbx_strand_id
1 'polypeptide(L)'
;MGASITDNGNTKPTMMDMVLEWRDKHITDRQMTIILALFIGLFASVAAFILHFIIKEIQVLLTAGFSTVTYNWLYLVFPVIGIFLTSLFVRYVVKDKISHGITRILYAISSKRSRLKPHNCWTSVIASAITIGFGGSVGAEAPIVLTGSSIGSNLGQLFKMDNKTLMLLVGCGAAAAIAGIFKAPIAGLVFTLEVLMVDLSMASLLPILVASVTATCFTYIFMGSDSLFSFHLDGEWIVERVPACILLGVSCGLVSLYFIRMMTSCEGVFARLKDHRYAKLLLGGLMLSSLIFIFPVLYGEGYSAINILLNSNTEADWNTLLNNSLFYGHGQLLIIFVALVVLTKVVATSATNGGGGCGGTFAPSLFVGAFSGFLFARIWNIQQLGLYVPEKNFTLLGMAGVMAGVMHAPLTGIFLIAEITNGYDLFIPLMIVSTCSVMTISVFEPHSIYAMRLARQGKLITHHTDKAALTLMSLDSVVENDYIAVTADMPLGKLVNVISKSHSSFIPVLDSAGCILGEVDITKIRHIMFRSELYTKFCVMQIMTPVPAKVGINDRMEEVMKKFEIKNTNYLPVVDINNRLMGYISRSRVFSLYRKMVEDLSAE
;
A
#
# COMPACT_ATOMS: atom_id res chain seq x y z
N MET A 1 -34.89 13.53 39.76
CA MET A 1 -35.94 12.65 39.25
C MET A 1 -35.53 12.35 37.80
N GLY A 2 -34.90 11.29 37.40
CA GLY A 2 -35.12 9.89 37.73
C GLY A 2 -35.91 9.24 36.59
N ALA A 3 -35.22 8.75 35.57
CA ALA A 3 -35.74 7.67 34.75
C ALA A 3 -34.56 6.90 34.15
N SER A 4 -34.10 5.90 34.89
CA SER A 4 -33.29 4.81 34.42
C SER A 4 -34.14 3.91 33.54
N ILE A 5 -33.87 3.86 32.26
CA ILE A 5 -34.39 2.79 31.39
C ILE A 5 -33.37 1.65 31.46
N THR A 6 -33.67 0.69 32.34
CA THR A 6 -33.06 -0.65 32.35
C THR A 6 -33.75 -1.46 31.26
N ASP A 7 -33.06 -1.62 30.13
CA ASP A 7 -33.47 -2.64 29.15
C ASP A 7 -32.85 -3.99 29.56
N ASN A 8 -33.61 -4.75 30.34
CA ASN A 8 -33.35 -6.14 30.71
C ASN A 8 -33.80 -7.06 29.57
N GLY A 9 -33.06 -7.06 28.47
CA GLY A 9 -33.15 -8.11 27.47
C GLY A 9 -32.36 -9.32 27.92
N ASN A 10 -33.03 -10.30 28.48
CA ASN A 10 -32.51 -11.61 28.92
C ASN A 10 -32.16 -12.48 27.69
N THR A 11 -31.17 -12.06 26.91
CA THR A 11 -30.57 -12.86 25.85
C THR A 11 -29.57 -13.81 26.51
N LYS A 12 -29.82 -15.14 26.42
CA LYS A 12 -28.86 -16.15 26.86
C LYS A 12 -27.48 -15.82 26.26
N PRO A 13 -26.40 -15.83 27.08
CA PRO A 13 -25.08 -15.53 26.57
C PRO A 13 -24.78 -16.44 25.38
N THR A 14 -24.36 -15.86 24.28
CA THR A 14 -23.95 -16.63 23.09
C THR A 14 -22.72 -17.47 23.46
N MET A 15 -22.52 -18.61 22.82
CA MET A 15 -21.32 -19.44 23.03
C MET A 15 -20.04 -18.60 22.95
N MET A 16 -20.02 -17.59 22.08
CA MET A 16 -18.90 -16.67 21.94
C MET A 16 -18.72 -15.76 23.17
N ASP A 17 -19.79 -15.30 23.79
CA ASP A 17 -19.70 -14.48 25.02
C ASP A 17 -19.10 -15.27 26.17
N MET A 18 -19.45 -16.56 26.31
CA MET A 18 -18.85 -17.47 27.30
C MET A 18 -17.34 -17.70 27.05
N VAL A 19 -16.94 -17.82 25.78
CA VAL A 19 -15.52 -17.96 25.40
C VAL A 19 -14.76 -16.68 25.74
N LEU A 20 -15.32 -15.51 25.47
CA LEU A 20 -14.70 -14.21 25.78
C LEU A 20 -14.56 -14.01 27.29
N GLU A 21 -15.59 -14.34 28.09
CA GLU A 21 -15.53 -14.26 29.56
C GLU A 21 -14.48 -15.23 30.14
N TRP A 22 -14.41 -16.45 29.60
CA TRP A 22 -13.39 -17.42 30.00
C TRP A 22 -11.97 -16.92 29.67
N ARG A 23 -11.79 -16.38 28.45
CA ARG A 23 -10.54 -15.78 28.00
C ARG A 23 -10.10 -14.67 28.96
N ASP A 24 -10.96 -13.72 29.26
CA ASP A 24 -10.64 -12.53 30.09
C ASP A 24 -10.22 -12.93 31.53
N LYS A 25 -10.69 -14.08 32.00
CA LYS A 25 -10.33 -14.61 33.33
C LYS A 25 -9.01 -15.40 33.37
N HIS A 26 -8.60 -16.05 32.24
CA HIS A 26 -7.51 -17.03 32.26
C HIS A 26 -6.33 -16.68 31.37
N ILE A 27 -6.47 -15.78 30.37
CA ILE A 27 -5.47 -15.51 29.35
C ILE A 27 -5.19 -14.01 29.30
N THR A 28 -3.91 -13.64 29.39
CA THR A 28 -3.50 -12.24 29.21
C THR A 28 -3.58 -11.86 27.72
N ASP A 29 -3.78 -10.57 27.39
CA ASP A 29 -3.85 -10.09 26.00
C ASP A 29 -2.60 -10.45 25.21
N ARG A 30 -1.41 -10.44 25.84
CA ARG A 30 -0.16 -10.87 25.21
C ARG A 30 -0.15 -12.35 24.84
N GLN A 31 -0.63 -13.22 25.72
CA GLN A 31 -0.74 -14.65 25.44
C GLN A 31 -1.78 -14.91 24.33
N MET A 32 -2.90 -14.21 24.40
CA MET A 32 -3.95 -14.31 23.38
C MET A 32 -3.43 -13.88 22.01
N THR A 33 -2.64 -12.80 21.92
CA THR A 33 -2.02 -12.35 20.68
C THR A 33 -1.12 -13.41 20.06
N ILE A 34 -0.33 -14.13 20.86
CA ILE A 34 0.55 -15.22 20.37
C ILE A 34 -0.29 -16.41 19.88
N ILE A 35 -1.34 -16.79 20.62
CA ILE A 35 -2.27 -17.87 20.21
C ILE A 35 -2.94 -17.50 18.89
N LEU A 36 -3.44 -16.28 18.76
CA LEU A 36 -4.06 -15.82 17.51
C LEU A 36 -3.04 -15.79 16.37
N ALA A 37 -1.80 -15.38 16.63
CA ALA A 37 -0.74 -15.36 15.62
C ALA A 37 -0.46 -16.78 15.06
N LEU A 38 -0.47 -17.82 15.90
CA LEU A 38 -0.33 -19.21 15.48
C LEU A 38 -1.50 -19.63 14.56
N PHE A 39 -2.75 -19.35 14.94
CA PHE A 39 -3.91 -19.67 14.10
C PHE A 39 -3.92 -18.87 12.79
N ILE A 40 -3.53 -17.59 12.83
CA ILE A 40 -3.38 -16.75 11.64
C ILE A 40 -2.34 -17.36 10.70
N GLY A 41 -1.18 -17.81 11.25
CA GLY A 41 -0.14 -18.49 10.50
C GLY A 41 -0.68 -19.73 9.78
N LEU A 42 -1.43 -20.56 10.50
CA LEU A 42 -2.04 -21.77 9.94
C LEU A 42 -3.06 -21.44 8.83
N PHE A 43 -4.02 -20.54 9.08
CA PHE A 43 -5.05 -20.23 8.09
C PHE A 43 -4.49 -19.49 6.86
N ALA A 44 -3.51 -18.60 7.04
CA ALA A 44 -2.87 -17.92 5.93
C ALA A 44 -2.07 -18.89 5.03
N SER A 45 -1.38 -19.88 5.63
CA SER A 45 -0.65 -20.91 4.86
C SER A 45 -1.58 -21.87 4.13
N VAL A 46 -2.71 -22.24 4.74
CA VAL A 46 -3.76 -23.01 4.04
C VAL A 46 -4.29 -22.23 2.83
N ALA A 47 -4.56 -20.94 2.98
CA ALA A 47 -4.99 -20.10 1.88
C ALA A 47 -3.93 -19.99 0.77
N ALA A 48 -2.63 -19.89 1.13
CA ALA A 48 -1.51 -19.89 0.19
C ALA A 48 -1.40 -21.22 -0.57
N PHE A 49 -1.53 -22.33 0.14
CA PHE A 49 -1.55 -23.66 -0.46
C PHE A 49 -2.70 -23.82 -1.47
N ILE A 50 -3.92 -23.44 -1.07
CA ILE A 50 -5.09 -23.51 -1.95
C ILE A 50 -4.89 -22.65 -3.20
N LEU A 51 -4.33 -21.44 -3.04
CA LEU A 51 -4.06 -20.54 -4.16
C LEU A 51 -3.09 -21.16 -5.16
N HIS A 52 -1.94 -21.65 -4.71
CA HIS A 52 -0.96 -22.33 -5.56
C HIS A 52 -1.53 -23.56 -6.24
N PHE A 53 -2.27 -24.39 -5.49
CA PHE A 53 -2.90 -25.59 -6.03
C PHE A 53 -3.85 -25.25 -7.18
N ILE A 54 -4.77 -24.29 -6.97
CA ILE A 54 -5.74 -23.92 -8.01
C ILE A 54 -5.04 -23.30 -9.23
N ILE A 55 -4.03 -22.44 -9.04
CA ILE A 55 -3.26 -21.87 -10.17
C ILE A 55 -2.62 -22.97 -10.97
N LYS A 56 -1.94 -23.92 -10.32
CA LYS A 56 -1.25 -25.05 -10.97
C LYS A 56 -2.21 -25.93 -11.74
N GLU A 57 -3.34 -26.34 -11.13
CA GLU A 57 -4.34 -27.18 -11.80
C GLU A 57 -4.95 -26.50 -13.03
N ILE A 58 -5.30 -25.20 -12.94
CA ILE A 58 -5.80 -24.45 -14.09
C ILE A 58 -4.74 -24.39 -15.19
N GLN A 59 -3.48 -24.08 -14.86
CA GLN A 59 -2.40 -24.00 -15.84
C GLN A 59 -2.15 -25.34 -16.52
N VAL A 60 -2.05 -26.44 -15.75
CA VAL A 60 -1.87 -27.78 -16.30
C VAL A 60 -3.02 -28.16 -17.23
N LEU A 61 -4.27 -27.90 -16.83
CA LEU A 61 -5.45 -28.17 -17.66
C LEU A 61 -5.43 -27.40 -18.98
N LEU A 62 -5.08 -26.12 -18.94
CA LEU A 62 -5.10 -25.25 -20.11
C LEU A 62 -3.90 -25.47 -21.04
N THR A 63 -2.74 -25.83 -20.51
CA THR A 63 -1.50 -25.99 -21.29
C THR A 63 -1.18 -27.45 -21.67
N ALA A 64 -1.99 -28.41 -21.26
CA ALA A 64 -1.79 -29.84 -21.53
C ALA A 64 -1.66 -30.20 -23.03
N GLY A 65 -2.24 -29.38 -23.91
CA GLY A 65 -2.18 -29.55 -25.37
C GLY A 65 -1.20 -28.62 -26.08
N PHE A 66 -0.38 -27.87 -25.34
CA PHE A 66 0.53 -26.91 -25.96
C PHE A 66 1.73 -27.62 -26.58
N SER A 67 2.09 -27.20 -27.81
CA SER A 67 3.36 -27.58 -28.42
C SER A 67 4.52 -26.95 -27.65
N THR A 68 5.59 -27.69 -27.46
CA THR A 68 6.82 -27.19 -26.82
C THR A 68 7.70 -26.37 -27.77
N VAL A 69 7.41 -26.41 -29.07
CA VAL A 69 8.30 -25.88 -30.13
C VAL A 69 7.63 -24.84 -31.03
N THR A 70 6.36 -25.06 -31.36
CA THR A 70 5.61 -24.20 -32.31
C THR A 70 4.65 -23.25 -31.60
N TYR A 71 4.20 -22.21 -32.33
CA TYR A 71 3.26 -21.21 -31.80
C TYR A 71 1.95 -21.83 -31.29
N ASN A 72 1.50 -21.38 -30.15
CA ASN A 72 0.21 -21.75 -29.57
C ASN A 72 -0.77 -20.57 -29.67
N TRP A 73 -1.73 -20.66 -30.56
CA TRP A 73 -2.80 -19.66 -30.77
C TRP A 73 -3.66 -19.45 -29.52
N LEU A 74 -3.69 -20.43 -28.61
CA LEU A 74 -4.43 -20.37 -27.35
C LEU A 74 -3.91 -19.28 -26.40
N TYR A 75 -2.65 -18.84 -26.55
CA TYR A 75 -2.11 -17.69 -25.86
C TYR A 75 -2.83 -16.37 -26.17
N LEU A 76 -3.50 -16.27 -27.33
CA LEU A 76 -4.35 -15.12 -27.67
C LEU A 76 -5.70 -15.14 -26.98
N VAL A 77 -6.20 -16.31 -26.58
CA VAL A 77 -7.56 -16.50 -26.09
C VAL A 77 -7.64 -16.60 -24.57
N PHE A 78 -6.78 -17.41 -23.97
CA PHE A 78 -6.85 -17.70 -22.53
C PHE A 78 -6.72 -16.46 -21.63
N PRO A 79 -5.80 -15.52 -21.85
CA PRO A 79 -5.70 -14.35 -21.00
C PRO A 79 -6.94 -13.46 -21.03
N VAL A 80 -7.57 -13.33 -22.21
CA VAL A 80 -8.84 -12.58 -22.35
C VAL A 80 -9.95 -13.24 -21.54
N ILE A 81 -10.08 -14.57 -21.66
CA ILE A 81 -11.07 -15.35 -20.89
C ILE A 81 -10.82 -15.19 -19.39
N GLY A 82 -9.56 -15.30 -18.93
CA GLY A 82 -9.20 -15.16 -17.54
C GLY A 82 -9.58 -13.78 -16.96
N ILE A 83 -9.24 -12.70 -17.65
CA ILE A 83 -9.61 -11.34 -17.24
C ILE A 83 -11.14 -11.19 -17.24
N PHE A 84 -11.85 -11.74 -18.24
CA PHE A 84 -13.31 -11.69 -18.31
C PHE A 84 -13.96 -12.42 -17.14
N LEU A 85 -13.56 -13.66 -16.87
CA LEU A 85 -14.09 -14.47 -15.75
C LEU A 85 -13.81 -13.81 -14.41
N THR A 86 -12.61 -13.27 -14.20
CA THR A 86 -12.27 -12.52 -12.99
C THR A 86 -13.14 -11.28 -12.84
N SER A 87 -13.32 -10.51 -13.90
CA SER A 87 -14.18 -9.32 -13.91
C SER A 87 -15.63 -9.67 -13.58
N LEU A 88 -16.14 -10.80 -14.11
CA LEU A 88 -17.47 -11.32 -13.83
C LEU A 88 -17.61 -11.73 -12.35
N PHE A 89 -16.64 -12.49 -11.83
CA PHE A 89 -16.60 -12.90 -10.44
C PHE A 89 -16.59 -11.69 -9.48
N VAL A 90 -15.74 -10.72 -9.74
CA VAL A 90 -15.65 -9.48 -8.93
C VAL A 90 -16.97 -8.72 -8.97
N ARG A 91 -17.65 -8.67 -10.13
CA ARG A 91 -18.90 -7.92 -10.28
C ARG A 91 -20.09 -8.56 -9.58
N TYR A 92 -20.28 -9.87 -9.75
CA TYR A 92 -21.50 -10.55 -9.30
C TYR A 92 -21.38 -11.15 -7.92
N VAL A 93 -20.20 -11.66 -7.56
CA VAL A 93 -19.98 -12.35 -6.29
C VAL A 93 -19.41 -11.37 -5.25
N VAL A 94 -18.34 -10.68 -5.57
CA VAL A 94 -17.62 -9.86 -4.59
C VAL A 94 -18.29 -8.50 -4.34
N LYS A 95 -18.78 -7.86 -5.41
CA LYS A 95 -19.42 -6.52 -5.40
C LYS A 95 -18.57 -5.43 -4.74
N ASP A 96 -17.24 -5.62 -4.69
CA ASP A 96 -16.25 -4.68 -4.15
C ASP A 96 -15.01 -4.66 -5.06
N LYS A 97 -14.16 -3.63 -4.91
CA LYS A 97 -12.89 -3.54 -5.66
C LYS A 97 -11.84 -4.41 -4.99
N ILE A 98 -11.27 -5.41 -5.66
CA ILE A 98 -10.22 -6.28 -5.09
C ILE A 98 -8.81 -5.87 -5.53
N SER A 99 -8.66 -5.09 -6.61
CA SER A 99 -7.38 -4.66 -7.13
C SER A 99 -6.53 -3.90 -6.08
N HIS A 100 -5.20 -4.08 -6.10
CA HIS A 100 -4.24 -3.40 -5.24
C HIS A 100 -4.28 -3.80 -3.75
N GLY A 101 -4.18 -5.11 -3.47
CA GLY A 101 -4.29 -5.68 -2.12
C GLY A 101 -3.46 -4.99 -1.04
N ILE A 102 -2.14 -4.80 -1.27
CA ILE A 102 -1.21 -4.19 -0.29
C ILE A 102 -1.58 -2.72 -0.02
N THR A 103 -1.93 -1.93 -1.04
CA THR A 103 -2.38 -0.54 -0.87
C THR A 103 -3.66 -0.47 0.00
N ARG A 104 -4.56 -1.48 -0.09
CA ARG A 104 -5.76 -1.55 0.76
C ARG A 104 -5.42 -1.85 2.22
N ILE A 105 -4.42 -2.69 2.46
CA ILE A 105 -3.95 -2.98 3.82
C ILE A 105 -3.35 -1.70 4.43
N LEU A 106 -2.45 -1.03 3.71
CA LEU A 106 -1.88 0.25 4.13
C LEU A 106 -2.98 1.29 4.43
N TYR A 107 -4.02 1.38 3.58
CA TYR A 107 -5.16 2.25 3.83
C TYR A 107 -5.97 1.84 5.06
N ALA A 108 -6.14 0.54 5.31
CA ALA A 108 -6.87 0.05 6.48
C ALA A 108 -6.10 0.34 7.78
N ILE A 109 -4.77 0.15 7.77
CA ILE A 109 -3.89 0.49 8.89
C ILE A 109 -3.98 1.99 9.17
N SER A 110 -3.84 2.84 8.15
CA SER A 110 -3.75 4.29 8.30
C SER A 110 -5.08 4.99 8.59
N SER A 111 -6.25 4.47 8.15
CA SER A 111 -7.51 5.21 8.20
C SER A 111 -8.71 4.45 8.75
N LYS A 112 -8.65 3.11 8.85
CA LYS A 112 -9.79 2.26 9.25
C LYS A 112 -9.54 1.44 10.50
N ARG A 113 -8.60 1.84 11.35
CA ARG A 113 -8.25 1.10 12.56
C ARG A 113 -8.03 -0.39 12.28
N SER A 114 -7.31 -0.71 11.19
CA SER A 114 -6.95 -2.07 10.76
C SER A 114 -8.12 -3.04 10.51
N ARG A 115 -9.34 -2.52 10.27
CA ARG A 115 -10.52 -3.34 10.00
C ARG A 115 -10.66 -3.64 8.52
N LEU A 116 -10.51 -4.91 8.15
CA LEU A 116 -10.68 -5.43 6.81
C LEU A 116 -11.99 -6.22 6.67
N LYS A 117 -12.62 -6.16 5.49
CA LYS A 117 -13.89 -6.83 5.23
C LYS A 117 -13.70 -8.36 5.21
N PRO A 118 -14.63 -9.16 5.82
CA PRO A 118 -14.50 -10.62 5.91
C PRO A 118 -14.38 -11.32 4.55
N HIS A 119 -15.06 -10.84 3.51
CA HIS A 119 -15.01 -11.49 2.19
C HIS A 119 -13.59 -11.55 1.62
N ASN A 120 -12.67 -10.61 1.98
CA ASN A 120 -11.30 -10.64 1.49
C ASN A 120 -10.51 -11.87 1.95
N CYS A 121 -10.97 -12.61 2.97
CA CYS A 121 -10.34 -13.85 3.43
C CYS A 121 -10.32 -14.96 2.35
N TRP A 122 -11.16 -14.88 1.33
CA TRP A 122 -11.25 -15.91 0.29
C TRP A 122 -11.40 -15.34 -1.14
N THR A 123 -12.02 -14.16 -1.30
CA THR A 123 -12.33 -13.61 -2.62
C THR A 123 -11.09 -13.24 -3.43
N SER A 124 -10.03 -12.77 -2.74
CA SER A 124 -8.76 -12.42 -3.40
C SER A 124 -8.05 -13.67 -3.93
N VAL A 125 -8.11 -14.79 -3.20
CA VAL A 125 -7.54 -16.07 -3.61
C VAL A 125 -8.20 -16.55 -4.91
N ILE A 126 -9.53 -16.61 -4.95
CA ILE A 126 -10.26 -17.09 -6.14
C ILE A 126 -10.03 -16.17 -7.35
N ALA A 127 -10.14 -14.85 -7.15
CA ALA A 127 -9.96 -13.89 -8.23
C ALA A 127 -8.56 -13.95 -8.85
N SER A 128 -7.52 -14.07 -8.02
CA SER A 128 -6.14 -14.17 -8.51
C SER A 128 -5.82 -15.54 -9.11
N ALA A 129 -6.37 -16.63 -8.55
CA ALA A 129 -6.22 -17.96 -9.12
C ALA A 129 -6.77 -18.04 -10.55
N ILE A 130 -7.97 -17.49 -10.81
CA ILE A 130 -8.52 -17.40 -12.14
C ILE A 130 -7.63 -16.53 -13.05
N THR A 131 -7.26 -15.32 -12.59
CA THR A 131 -6.43 -14.41 -13.39
C THR A 131 -5.12 -15.07 -13.81
N ILE A 132 -4.34 -15.59 -12.85
CA ILE A 132 -3.00 -16.14 -13.07
C ILE A 132 -3.06 -17.48 -13.79
N GLY A 133 -4.01 -18.34 -13.42
CA GLY A 133 -4.21 -19.65 -14.03
C GLY A 133 -4.48 -19.56 -15.53
N PHE A 134 -5.24 -18.56 -15.96
CA PHE A 134 -5.50 -18.28 -17.38
C PHE A 134 -4.41 -17.43 -18.06
N GLY A 135 -3.26 -17.20 -17.40
CA GLY A 135 -2.11 -16.53 -17.98
C GLY A 135 -2.00 -15.03 -17.72
N GLY A 136 -2.76 -14.49 -16.79
CA GLY A 136 -2.59 -13.11 -16.34
C GLY A 136 -1.17 -12.86 -15.83
N SER A 137 -0.48 -11.85 -16.37
CA SER A 137 0.94 -11.56 -16.09
C SER A 137 1.13 -10.75 -14.80
N VAL A 138 0.76 -11.35 -13.68
CA VAL A 138 0.75 -10.73 -12.33
C VAL A 138 1.16 -11.75 -11.28
N GLY A 139 1.45 -11.30 -10.06
CA GLY A 139 1.84 -12.17 -8.95
C GLY A 139 0.70 -12.51 -8.00
N ALA A 140 0.80 -13.65 -7.34
CA ALA A 140 -0.14 -14.15 -6.33
C ALA A 140 0.05 -13.51 -4.95
N GLU A 141 1.18 -12.84 -4.70
CA GLU A 141 1.62 -12.39 -3.37
C GLU A 141 0.70 -11.31 -2.79
N ALA A 142 0.36 -10.28 -3.57
CA ALA A 142 -0.50 -9.21 -3.06
C ALA A 142 -1.92 -9.69 -2.72
N PRO A 143 -2.57 -10.56 -3.51
CA PRO A 143 -3.81 -11.23 -3.14
C PRO A 143 -3.70 -12.07 -1.86
N ILE A 144 -2.65 -12.86 -1.71
CA ILE A 144 -2.51 -13.71 -0.51
C ILE A 144 -2.19 -12.88 0.73
N VAL A 145 -1.37 -11.82 0.61
CA VAL A 145 -1.11 -10.88 1.70
C VAL A 145 -2.41 -10.20 2.15
N LEU A 146 -3.27 -9.79 1.21
CA LEU A 146 -4.60 -9.25 1.56
C LEU A 146 -5.46 -10.28 2.28
N THR A 147 -5.42 -11.53 1.84
CA THR A 147 -6.16 -12.63 2.48
C THR A 147 -5.66 -12.89 3.89
N GLY A 148 -4.35 -13.07 4.09
CA GLY A 148 -3.76 -13.29 5.41
C GLY A 148 -4.02 -12.12 6.37
N SER A 149 -3.81 -10.89 5.91
CA SER A 149 -4.13 -9.68 6.67
C SER A 149 -5.62 -9.60 7.05
N SER A 150 -6.52 -10.02 6.15
CA SER A 150 -7.96 -10.05 6.42
C SER A 150 -8.32 -11.13 7.44
N ILE A 151 -7.66 -12.29 7.40
CA ILE A 151 -7.79 -13.34 8.43
C ILE A 151 -7.38 -12.77 9.79
N GLY A 152 -6.19 -12.12 9.87
CA GLY A 152 -5.72 -11.48 11.10
C GLY A 152 -6.68 -10.42 11.63
N SER A 153 -7.16 -9.54 10.77
CA SER A 153 -8.14 -8.50 11.12
C SER A 153 -9.45 -9.09 11.64
N ASN A 154 -10.00 -10.11 10.97
CA ASN A 154 -11.31 -10.68 11.36
C ASN A 154 -11.22 -11.54 12.62
N LEU A 155 -10.13 -12.31 12.80
CA LEU A 155 -9.89 -13.04 14.05
C LEU A 155 -9.72 -12.07 15.23
N GLY A 156 -8.93 -11.00 15.06
CA GLY A 156 -8.77 -9.99 16.10
C GLY A 156 -10.09 -9.29 16.46
N GLN A 157 -10.94 -8.98 15.49
CA GLN A 157 -12.28 -8.42 15.73
C GLN A 157 -13.21 -9.42 16.43
N LEU A 158 -13.15 -10.71 16.06
CA LEU A 158 -13.94 -11.76 16.68
C LEU A 158 -13.63 -11.88 18.19
N PHE A 159 -12.35 -11.77 18.56
CA PHE A 159 -11.91 -11.82 19.95
C PHE A 159 -11.88 -10.44 20.64
N LYS A 160 -12.48 -9.41 20.04
CA LYS A 160 -12.62 -8.04 20.59
C LYS A 160 -11.28 -7.44 21.04
N MET A 161 -10.20 -7.70 20.26
CA MET A 161 -8.88 -7.14 20.55
C MET A 161 -8.87 -5.62 20.29
N ASP A 162 -8.01 -4.89 21.02
CA ASP A 162 -7.81 -3.45 20.85
C ASP A 162 -7.21 -3.10 19.49
N ASN A 163 -7.25 -1.83 19.10
CA ASN A 163 -6.81 -1.39 17.77
C ASN A 163 -5.32 -1.65 17.51
N LYS A 164 -4.47 -1.52 18.53
CA LYS A 164 -3.03 -1.77 18.43
C LYS A 164 -2.73 -3.24 18.17
N THR A 165 -3.35 -4.12 18.94
CA THR A 165 -3.25 -5.57 18.74
C THR A 165 -3.88 -5.96 17.40
N LEU A 166 -4.99 -5.32 16.97
CA LEU A 166 -5.59 -5.59 15.68
C LEU A 166 -4.63 -5.25 14.52
N MET A 167 -3.91 -4.13 14.60
CA MET A 167 -2.89 -3.76 13.62
C MET A 167 -1.77 -4.80 13.58
N LEU A 168 -1.31 -5.25 14.75
CA LEU A 168 -0.30 -6.30 14.86
C LEU A 168 -0.77 -7.63 14.24
N LEU A 169 -2.03 -8.05 14.48
CA LEU A 169 -2.59 -9.28 13.91
C LEU A 169 -2.76 -9.19 12.38
N VAL A 170 -3.07 -8.00 11.84
CA VAL A 170 -3.04 -7.73 10.39
C VAL A 170 -1.62 -7.93 9.84
N GLY A 171 -0.61 -7.45 10.56
CA GLY A 171 0.81 -7.68 10.24
C GLY A 171 1.19 -9.17 10.32
N CYS A 172 0.76 -9.88 11.36
CA CYS A 172 0.95 -11.35 11.46
C CYS A 172 0.39 -12.08 10.24
N GLY A 173 -0.80 -11.68 9.78
CA GLY A 173 -1.42 -12.27 8.60
C GLY A 173 -0.65 -11.99 7.30
N ALA A 174 -0.11 -10.78 7.15
CA ALA A 174 0.73 -10.43 6.01
C ALA A 174 2.04 -11.21 6.00
N ALA A 175 2.72 -11.27 7.15
CA ALA A 175 3.97 -12.01 7.32
C ALA A 175 3.78 -13.52 7.04
N ALA A 176 2.72 -14.11 7.59
CA ALA A 176 2.38 -15.51 7.38
C ALA A 176 2.04 -15.82 5.92
N ALA A 177 1.40 -14.88 5.21
CA ALA A 177 1.09 -15.05 3.79
C ALA A 177 2.36 -15.09 2.92
N ILE A 178 3.31 -14.19 3.15
CA ILE A 178 4.61 -14.18 2.45
C ILE A 178 5.42 -15.41 2.83
N ALA A 179 5.49 -15.73 4.13
CA ALA A 179 6.21 -16.90 4.63
C ALA A 179 5.65 -18.21 4.07
N GLY A 180 4.32 -18.31 3.95
CA GLY A 180 3.64 -19.50 3.41
C GLY A 180 3.83 -19.67 1.90
N ILE A 181 3.82 -18.57 1.12
CA ILE A 181 3.95 -18.68 -0.34
C ILE A 181 5.39 -18.93 -0.79
N PHE A 182 6.38 -18.38 -0.08
CA PHE A 182 7.80 -18.47 -0.44
C PHE A 182 8.62 -19.43 0.42
N LYS A 183 8.05 -19.99 1.48
CA LYS A 183 8.76 -20.76 2.52
C LYS A 183 9.87 -19.93 3.19
N ALA A 184 9.65 -18.64 3.35
CA ALA A 184 10.62 -17.63 3.73
C ALA A 184 10.15 -16.86 4.98
N PRO A 185 10.37 -17.38 6.21
CA PRO A 185 9.81 -16.81 7.44
C PRO A 185 10.43 -15.45 7.80
N ILE A 186 11.73 -15.23 7.59
CA ILE A 186 12.40 -13.96 7.88
C ILE A 186 11.95 -12.90 6.87
N ALA A 187 11.87 -13.27 5.59
CA ALA A 187 11.36 -12.36 4.56
C ALA A 187 9.92 -11.93 4.84
N GLY A 188 9.04 -12.82 5.32
CA GLY A 188 7.67 -12.48 5.72
C GLY A 188 7.63 -11.48 6.87
N LEU A 189 8.45 -11.69 7.90
CA LEU A 189 8.60 -10.76 9.02
C LEU A 189 9.08 -9.39 8.54
N VAL A 190 10.18 -9.34 7.79
CA VAL A 190 10.80 -8.10 7.32
C VAL A 190 9.88 -7.35 6.34
N PHE A 191 9.17 -8.06 5.46
CA PHE A 191 8.16 -7.47 4.58
C PHE A 191 7.10 -6.68 5.36
N THR A 192 6.64 -7.23 6.47
CA THR A 192 5.63 -6.57 7.30
C THR A 192 6.16 -5.27 7.91
N LEU A 193 7.42 -5.25 8.30
CA LEU A 193 8.07 -4.07 8.88
C LEU A 193 8.35 -2.99 7.83
N GLU A 194 8.92 -3.36 6.68
CA GLU A 194 9.32 -2.40 5.65
C GLU A 194 8.15 -1.93 4.78
N VAL A 195 7.31 -2.86 4.30
CA VAL A 195 6.27 -2.55 3.31
C VAL A 195 4.98 -2.11 3.97
N LEU A 196 4.56 -2.75 5.06
CA LEU A 196 3.35 -2.37 5.79
C LEU A 196 3.60 -1.33 6.89
N MET A 197 4.88 -0.99 7.14
CA MET A 197 5.27 0.04 8.10
C MET A 197 4.72 -0.22 9.52
N VAL A 198 4.67 -1.48 9.93
CA VAL A 198 4.28 -1.85 11.29
C VAL A 198 5.43 -1.56 12.23
N ASP A 199 5.15 -0.90 13.36
CA ASP A 199 6.17 -0.46 14.31
C ASP A 199 6.99 -1.60 14.89
N LEU A 200 8.30 -1.40 14.90
CA LEU A 200 9.30 -2.29 15.48
C LEU A 200 9.32 -2.13 17.01
N SER A 201 8.53 -2.94 17.70
CA SER A 201 8.69 -3.12 19.14
C SER A 201 9.03 -4.58 19.45
N MET A 202 9.76 -4.83 20.56
CA MET A 202 10.03 -6.20 21.01
C MET A 202 8.75 -7.00 21.26
N ALA A 203 7.66 -6.32 21.58
CA ALA A 203 6.36 -6.93 21.79
C ALA A 203 5.69 -7.37 20.47
N SER A 204 5.94 -6.68 19.36
CA SER A 204 5.38 -6.98 18.04
C SER A 204 6.16 -8.05 17.26
N LEU A 205 7.47 -8.16 17.48
CA LEU A 205 8.32 -9.10 16.74
C LEU A 205 7.95 -10.56 16.99
N LEU A 206 7.69 -10.95 18.25
CA LEU A 206 7.43 -12.34 18.60
C LEU A 206 6.14 -12.89 17.95
N PRO A 207 4.97 -12.22 18.02
CA PRO A 207 3.77 -12.68 17.33
C PRO A 207 3.94 -12.80 15.82
N ILE A 208 4.60 -11.83 15.17
CA ILE A 208 4.84 -11.85 13.72
C ILE A 208 5.74 -13.05 13.36
N LEU A 209 6.80 -13.29 14.13
CA LEU A 209 7.70 -14.44 13.93
C LEU A 209 6.95 -15.76 14.11
N VAL A 210 6.13 -15.90 15.15
CA VAL A 210 5.32 -17.10 15.41
C VAL A 210 4.39 -17.37 14.21
N ALA A 211 3.70 -16.34 13.69
CA ALA A 211 2.83 -16.48 12.54
C ALA A 211 3.61 -16.93 11.28
N SER A 212 4.76 -16.30 11.00
CA SER A 212 5.62 -16.62 9.85
C SER A 212 6.16 -18.06 9.93
N VAL A 213 6.74 -18.45 11.07
CA VAL A 213 7.29 -19.80 11.27
C VAL A 213 6.19 -20.84 11.18
N THR A 214 5.03 -20.63 11.80
CA THR A 214 3.90 -21.55 11.71
C THR A 214 3.46 -21.73 10.26
N ALA A 215 3.38 -20.65 9.48
CA ALA A 215 3.01 -20.73 8.07
C ALA A 215 4.04 -21.51 7.25
N THR A 216 5.33 -21.26 7.47
CA THR A 216 6.41 -21.96 6.80
C THR A 216 6.42 -23.44 7.15
N CYS A 217 6.29 -23.81 8.43
CA CYS A 217 6.22 -25.22 8.87
C CYS A 217 5.06 -25.95 8.20
N PHE A 218 3.87 -25.35 8.15
CA PHE A 218 2.74 -25.93 7.45
C PHE A 218 3.05 -26.16 5.97
N THR A 219 3.63 -25.16 5.30
CA THR A 219 3.97 -25.28 3.87
C THR A 219 5.01 -26.37 3.62
N TYR A 220 6.02 -26.52 4.48
CA TYR A 220 6.99 -27.63 4.38
C TYR A 220 6.34 -29.00 4.52
N ILE A 221 5.37 -29.14 5.42
CA ILE A 221 4.67 -30.43 5.64
C ILE A 221 3.84 -30.82 4.41
N PHE A 222 3.13 -29.88 3.78
CA PHE A 222 2.18 -30.18 2.70
C PHE A 222 2.74 -30.03 1.29
N MET A 223 3.75 -29.17 1.07
CA MET A 223 4.36 -28.92 -0.24
C MET A 223 5.81 -29.44 -0.36
N GLY A 224 6.31 -30.12 0.68
CA GLY A 224 7.69 -30.61 0.70
C GLY A 224 8.71 -29.53 1.03
N SER A 225 9.98 -29.95 1.12
CA SER A 225 11.11 -29.08 1.51
C SER A 225 11.80 -28.39 0.33
N ASP A 226 11.38 -28.66 -0.92
CA ASP A 226 12.04 -28.10 -2.09
C ASP A 226 11.95 -26.58 -2.08
N SER A 227 13.06 -25.90 -2.39
CA SER A 227 13.10 -24.47 -2.58
C SER A 227 12.31 -24.06 -3.84
N LEU A 228 11.79 -22.84 -3.86
CA LEU A 228 11.05 -22.32 -5.02
C LEU A 228 11.93 -22.25 -6.27
N PHE A 229 13.20 -21.91 -6.06
CA PHE A 229 14.23 -21.92 -7.09
C PHE A 229 15.35 -22.89 -6.68
N SER A 230 15.57 -23.94 -7.48
CA SER A 230 16.78 -24.73 -7.38
C SER A 230 17.95 -23.90 -7.89
N PHE A 231 18.92 -23.62 -7.04
CA PHE A 231 20.07 -22.79 -7.37
C PHE A 231 21.34 -23.47 -6.92
N HIS A 232 22.34 -23.47 -7.79
CA HIS A 232 23.70 -23.86 -7.45
C HIS A 232 24.59 -22.65 -7.72
N LEU A 233 25.37 -22.28 -6.71
CA LEU A 233 26.29 -21.15 -6.79
C LEU A 233 27.26 -21.35 -7.96
N ASP A 234 27.38 -20.36 -8.83
CA ASP A 234 28.32 -20.37 -9.94
C ASP A 234 29.59 -19.62 -9.51
N GLY A 235 30.50 -20.35 -8.85
CA GLY A 235 31.74 -19.85 -8.28
C GLY A 235 31.57 -19.06 -6.98
N GLU A 236 32.65 -19.00 -6.20
CA GLU A 236 32.68 -18.24 -4.95
C GLU A 236 32.57 -16.73 -5.17
N TRP A 237 32.02 -16.02 -4.19
CA TRP A 237 32.01 -14.57 -4.18
C TRP A 237 33.43 -14.01 -3.95
N ILE A 238 33.85 -13.08 -4.81
CA ILE A 238 35.13 -12.37 -4.71
C ILE A 238 34.91 -10.85 -4.64
N VAL A 239 35.72 -10.18 -3.82
CA VAL A 239 35.56 -8.74 -3.52
C VAL A 239 35.79 -7.87 -4.76
N GLU A 240 36.60 -8.32 -5.68
CA GLU A 240 36.89 -7.64 -6.95
C GLU A 240 35.67 -7.43 -7.85
N ARG A 241 34.56 -8.14 -7.58
CA ARG A 241 33.27 -7.96 -8.27
C ARG A 241 32.40 -6.85 -7.67
N VAL A 242 32.79 -6.19 -6.56
CA VAL A 242 32.04 -5.10 -5.93
C VAL A 242 31.70 -3.97 -6.91
N PRO A 243 32.62 -3.48 -7.78
CA PRO A 243 32.27 -2.44 -8.75
C PRO A 243 31.14 -2.84 -9.71
N ALA A 244 31.13 -4.10 -10.16
CA ALA A 244 30.05 -4.64 -11.00
C ALA A 244 28.71 -4.70 -10.24
N CYS A 245 28.72 -5.05 -8.96
CA CYS A 245 27.52 -5.05 -8.11
C CYS A 245 26.97 -3.64 -7.88
N ILE A 246 27.82 -2.64 -7.67
CA ILE A 246 27.38 -1.25 -7.54
C ILE A 246 26.72 -0.78 -8.83
N LEU A 247 27.33 -1.04 -9.99
CA LEU A 247 26.76 -0.69 -11.29
C LEU A 247 25.47 -1.44 -11.57
N LEU A 248 25.39 -2.72 -11.22
CA LEU A 248 24.12 -3.47 -11.26
C LEU A 248 23.06 -2.82 -10.36
N GLY A 249 23.41 -2.43 -9.13
CA GLY A 249 22.49 -1.77 -8.20
C GLY A 249 21.93 -0.46 -8.78
N VAL A 250 22.79 0.38 -9.35
CA VAL A 250 22.37 1.61 -10.04
C VAL A 250 21.44 1.30 -11.21
N SER A 251 21.80 0.32 -12.05
CA SER A 251 20.94 -0.10 -13.18
C SER A 251 19.59 -0.65 -12.71
N CYS A 252 19.55 -1.44 -11.64
CA CYS A 252 18.31 -1.91 -11.02
C CYS A 252 17.45 -0.75 -10.49
N GLY A 253 18.06 0.28 -9.92
CA GLY A 253 17.36 1.50 -9.51
C GLY A 253 16.71 2.23 -10.68
N LEU A 254 17.38 2.35 -11.82
CA LEU A 254 16.83 2.94 -13.05
C LEU A 254 15.72 2.07 -13.67
N VAL A 255 15.87 0.74 -13.65
CA VAL A 255 14.82 -0.19 -14.07
C VAL A 255 13.61 -0.09 -13.14
N SER A 256 13.82 0.09 -11.85
CA SER A 256 12.74 0.31 -10.86
C SER A 256 12.00 1.62 -11.13
N LEU A 257 12.71 2.69 -11.51
CA LEU A 257 12.11 3.96 -11.93
C LEU A 257 11.23 3.76 -13.18
N TYR A 258 11.74 3.06 -14.18
CA TYR A 258 10.96 2.68 -15.36
C TYR A 258 9.71 1.90 -14.96
N PHE A 259 9.85 0.88 -14.11
CA PHE A 259 8.74 0.04 -13.63
C PHE A 259 7.63 0.88 -12.99
N ILE A 260 7.98 1.73 -12.03
CA ILE A 260 7.02 2.56 -11.30
C ILE A 260 6.32 3.55 -12.23
N ARG A 261 7.08 4.26 -13.07
CA ARG A 261 6.51 5.27 -13.99
C ARG A 261 5.64 4.65 -15.06
N MET A 262 6.09 3.55 -15.67
CA MET A 262 5.33 2.86 -16.71
C MET A 262 4.04 2.25 -16.16
N MET A 263 4.11 1.58 -14.99
CA MET A 263 2.94 1.05 -14.29
C MET A 263 1.91 2.14 -14.00
N THR A 264 2.36 3.26 -13.45
CA THR A 264 1.50 4.39 -13.11
C THR A 264 0.87 5.05 -14.34
N SER A 265 1.64 5.17 -15.43
CA SER A 265 1.16 5.74 -16.70
C SER A 265 0.09 4.87 -17.33
N CYS A 266 0.34 3.57 -17.39
CA CYS A 266 -0.65 2.61 -17.90
C CYS A 266 -1.93 2.61 -17.05
N GLU A 267 -1.82 2.62 -15.72
CA GLU A 267 -2.98 2.75 -14.82
C GLU A 267 -3.77 4.03 -15.10
N GLY A 268 -3.09 5.14 -15.41
CA GLY A 268 -3.72 6.39 -15.83
C GLY A 268 -4.54 6.26 -17.11
N VAL A 269 -4.05 5.52 -18.11
CA VAL A 269 -4.80 5.23 -19.35
C VAL A 269 -6.07 4.43 -19.04
N PHE A 270 -5.94 3.34 -18.27
CA PHE A 270 -7.10 2.54 -17.87
C PHE A 270 -8.08 3.29 -16.96
N ALA A 271 -7.63 4.25 -16.16
CA ALA A 271 -8.49 5.10 -15.35
C ALA A 271 -9.40 6.02 -16.19
N ARG A 272 -8.92 6.48 -17.35
CA ARG A 272 -9.74 7.27 -18.30
C ARG A 272 -10.90 6.47 -18.90
N LEU A 273 -10.76 5.15 -18.98
CA LEU A 273 -11.80 4.22 -19.47
C LEU A 273 -12.71 3.70 -18.34
N LYS A 274 -12.77 4.38 -17.19
CA LYS A 274 -13.51 3.93 -16.01
C LYS A 274 -14.99 3.66 -16.29
N ASP A 275 -15.62 4.44 -17.15
CA ASP A 275 -17.04 4.34 -17.46
C ASP A 275 -17.33 3.31 -18.58
N HIS A 276 -16.32 2.92 -19.35
CA HIS A 276 -16.42 1.99 -20.47
C HIS A 276 -15.81 0.61 -20.15
N ARG A 277 -16.47 -0.13 -19.27
CA ARG A 277 -15.94 -1.40 -18.70
C ARG A 277 -15.55 -2.43 -19.74
N TYR A 278 -16.38 -2.64 -20.77
CA TYR A 278 -16.09 -3.62 -21.83
C TYR A 278 -14.91 -3.19 -22.72
N ALA A 279 -14.81 -1.90 -23.01
CA ALA A 279 -13.64 -1.35 -23.72
C ALA A 279 -12.36 -1.52 -22.91
N LYS A 280 -12.43 -1.30 -21.59
CA LYS A 280 -11.32 -1.52 -20.67
C LYS A 280 -10.86 -2.97 -20.64
N LEU A 281 -11.80 -3.92 -20.54
CA LEU A 281 -11.53 -5.36 -20.55
C LEU A 281 -10.93 -5.79 -21.89
N LEU A 282 -11.54 -5.36 -23.00
CA LEU A 282 -11.08 -5.70 -24.34
C LEU A 282 -9.68 -5.16 -24.61
N LEU A 283 -9.42 -3.88 -24.27
CA LEU A 283 -8.11 -3.27 -24.43
C LEU A 283 -7.04 -4.01 -23.59
N GLY A 284 -7.32 -4.26 -22.31
CA GLY A 284 -6.40 -4.96 -21.43
C GLY A 284 -6.16 -6.41 -21.85
N GLY A 285 -7.23 -7.11 -22.20
CA GLY A 285 -7.16 -8.50 -22.65
C GLY A 285 -6.40 -8.66 -23.97
N LEU A 286 -6.72 -7.86 -24.99
CA LEU A 286 -6.03 -7.91 -26.29
C LEU A 286 -4.57 -7.51 -26.17
N MET A 287 -4.26 -6.44 -25.41
CA MET A 287 -2.89 -6.00 -25.18
C MET A 287 -2.07 -7.08 -24.48
N LEU A 288 -2.62 -7.68 -23.42
CA LEU A 288 -1.97 -8.79 -22.71
C LEU A 288 -1.74 -10.00 -23.62
N SER A 289 -2.78 -10.44 -24.33
CA SER A 289 -2.71 -11.60 -25.21
C SER A 289 -1.72 -11.42 -26.35
N SER A 290 -1.68 -10.24 -26.96
CA SER A 290 -0.70 -9.93 -28.01
C SER A 290 0.73 -9.98 -27.47
N LEU A 291 0.97 -9.45 -26.25
CA LEU A 291 2.29 -9.50 -25.61
C LEU A 291 2.70 -10.93 -25.26
N ILE A 292 1.79 -11.75 -24.73
CA ILE A 292 2.08 -13.16 -24.41
C ILE A 292 2.32 -13.99 -25.67
N PHE A 293 1.60 -13.70 -26.76
CA PHE A 293 1.81 -14.39 -28.04
C PHE A 293 3.21 -14.12 -28.61
N ILE A 294 3.71 -12.86 -28.48
CA ILE A 294 5.07 -12.49 -28.90
C ILE A 294 6.12 -13.02 -27.92
N PHE A 295 5.85 -12.91 -26.62
CA PHE A 295 6.72 -13.27 -25.51
C PHE A 295 6.04 -14.23 -24.54
N PRO A 296 5.98 -15.55 -24.83
CA PRO A 296 5.30 -16.54 -23.98
C PRO A 296 5.81 -16.60 -22.54
N VAL A 297 7.04 -16.19 -22.29
CA VAL A 297 7.61 -16.09 -20.94
C VAL A 297 6.87 -15.11 -20.02
N LEU A 298 5.98 -14.26 -20.59
CA LEU A 298 5.13 -13.34 -19.83
C LEU A 298 3.87 -14.02 -19.28
N TYR A 299 3.57 -15.27 -19.66
CA TYR A 299 2.39 -16.03 -19.22
C TYR A 299 2.46 -16.32 -17.72
N GLY A 300 1.44 -15.91 -16.97
CA GLY A 300 1.36 -16.10 -15.52
C GLY A 300 2.41 -15.30 -14.74
N GLU A 301 2.90 -15.88 -13.65
CA GLU A 301 3.89 -15.24 -12.76
C GLU A 301 5.28 -15.15 -13.39
N GLY A 302 5.66 -16.15 -14.22
CA GLY A 302 6.95 -16.19 -14.92
C GLY A 302 8.05 -16.93 -14.17
N TYR A 303 7.76 -17.64 -13.08
CA TYR A 303 8.78 -18.38 -12.30
C TYR A 303 9.48 -19.48 -13.10
N SER A 304 8.79 -20.12 -14.05
CA SER A 304 9.41 -21.10 -14.96
C SER A 304 10.55 -20.48 -15.80
N ALA A 305 10.37 -19.27 -16.29
CA ALA A 305 11.40 -18.57 -17.03
C ALA A 305 12.59 -18.15 -16.14
N ILE A 306 12.33 -17.75 -14.89
CA ILE A 306 13.40 -17.47 -13.90
C ILE A 306 14.19 -18.76 -13.63
N ASN A 307 13.52 -19.92 -13.48
CA ASN A 307 14.19 -21.20 -13.28
C ASN A 307 15.09 -21.58 -14.46
N ILE A 308 14.70 -21.26 -15.71
CA ILE A 308 15.57 -21.46 -16.87
C ILE A 308 16.83 -20.59 -16.73
N LEU A 309 16.72 -19.31 -16.38
CA LEU A 309 17.89 -18.44 -16.18
C LEU A 309 18.85 -18.93 -15.10
N LEU A 310 18.31 -19.51 -14.00
CA LEU A 310 19.11 -19.96 -12.86
C LEU A 310 19.74 -21.35 -13.03
N ASN A 311 19.11 -22.24 -13.78
CA ASN A 311 19.55 -23.64 -13.91
C ASN A 311 20.27 -23.95 -15.22
N SER A 312 20.21 -23.08 -16.21
CA SER A 312 20.90 -23.27 -17.50
C SER A 312 22.40 -23.02 -17.39
N ASN A 313 23.21 -23.86 -18.03
CA ASN A 313 24.66 -23.76 -18.03
C ASN A 313 25.24 -23.39 -19.41
N THR A 314 24.46 -23.56 -20.45
CA THR A 314 24.90 -23.33 -21.84
C THR A 314 24.01 -22.34 -22.55
N GLU A 315 24.53 -21.75 -23.64
CA GLU A 315 23.73 -20.88 -24.49
C GLU A 315 22.51 -21.60 -25.11
N ALA A 316 22.65 -22.88 -25.39
CA ALA A 316 21.57 -23.70 -25.91
C ALA A 316 20.41 -23.83 -24.89
N ASP A 317 20.73 -23.94 -23.60
CA ASP A 317 19.74 -24.00 -22.53
C ASP A 317 18.99 -22.67 -22.40
N TRP A 318 19.67 -21.51 -22.40
CA TRP A 318 19.03 -20.19 -22.36
C TRP A 318 18.17 -19.91 -23.58
N ASN A 319 18.55 -20.47 -24.75
CA ASN A 319 17.74 -20.34 -25.96
C ASN A 319 16.37 -21.03 -25.83
N THR A 320 16.15 -21.90 -24.83
CA THR A 320 14.82 -22.44 -24.53
C THR A 320 13.81 -21.38 -24.11
N LEU A 321 14.27 -20.20 -23.64
CA LEU A 321 13.41 -19.04 -23.39
C LEU A 321 12.71 -18.54 -24.65
N LEU A 322 13.31 -18.79 -25.84
CA LEU A 322 12.75 -18.39 -27.13
C LEU A 322 11.68 -19.36 -27.65
N ASN A 323 11.50 -20.52 -26.97
CA ASN A 323 10.51 -21.50 -27.37
C ASN A 323 9.09 -20.90 -27.41
N ASN A 324 8.28 -21.34 -28.35
CA ASN A 324 6.92 -20.85 -28.60
C ASN A 324 6.83 -19.36 -28.97
N SER A 325 7.95 -18.62 -29.12
CA SER A 325 7.97 -17.21 -29.48
C SER A 325 8.27 -16.98 -30.96
N LEU A 326 8.04 -15.76 -31.44
CA LEU A 326 8.44 -15.33 -32.78
C LEU A 326 9.96 -15.34 -33.00
N PHE A 327 10.74 -15.48 -31.94
CA PHE A 327 12.21 -15.50 -31.93
C PHE A 327 12.77 -16.93 -31.95
N TYR A 328 11.91 -17.96 -32.02
CA TYR A 328 12.35 -19.35 -32.05
C TYR A 328 13.37 -19.61 -33.17
N GLY A 329 14.44 -20.34 -32.87
CA GLY A 329 15.52 -20.64 -33.81
C GLY A 329 16.55 -19.51 -34.03
N HIS A 330 16.36 -18.32 -33.45
CA HIS A 330 17.24 -17.19 -33.62
C HIS A 330 18.00 -16.86 -32.31
N GLY A 331 18.83 -17.80 -31.82
CA GLY A 331 19.59 -17.66 -30.55
C GLY A 331 20.44 -16.39 -30.45
N GLN A 332 20.91 -15.85 -31.60
CA GLN A 332 21.64 -14.59 -31.65
C GLN A 332 20.84 -13.38 -31.14
N LEU A 333 19.50 -13.48 -31.14
CA LEU A 333 18.59 -12.43 -30.68
C LEU A 333 18.25 -12.53 -29.18
N LEU A 334 18.84 -13.48 -28.43
CA LEU A 334 18.54 -13.70 -27.01
C LEU A 334 18.64 -12.42 -26.19
N ILE A 335 19.68 -11.64 -26.36
CA ILE A 335 19.90 -10.38 -25.62
C ILE A 335 18.77 -9.37 -25.92
N ILE A 336 18.39 -9.23 -27.18
CA ILE A 336 17.32 -8.33 -27.60
C ILE A 336 15.99 -8.83 -27.06
N PHE A 337 15.75 -10.14 -27.13
CA PHE A 337 14.54 -10.76 -26.56
C PHE A 337 14.43 -10.47 -25.05
N VAL A 338 15.48 -10.71 -24.27
CA VAL A 338 15.54 -10.45 -22.84
C VAL A 338 15.29 -8.97 -22.53
N ALA A 339 15.91 -8.06 -23.27
CA ALA A 339 15.68 -6.62 -23.11
C ALA A 339 14.23 -6.22 -23.37
N LEU A 340 13.60 -6.76 -24.43
CA LEU A 340 12.20 -6.52 -24.75
C LEU A 340 11.27 -7.11 -23.69
N VAL A 341 11.58 -8.29 -23.15
CA VAL A 341 10.83 -8.91 -22.05
C VAL A 341 10.85 -8.04 -20.80
N VAL A 342 12.00 -7.47 -20.42
CA VAL A 342 12.12 -6.51 -19.30
C VAL A 342 11.17 -5.32 -19.49
N LEU A 343 11.12 -4.76 -20.70
CA LEU A 343 10.25 -3.61 -20.99
C LEU A 343 8.76 -4.00 -21.03
N THR A 344 8.44 -5.13 -21.64
CA THR A 344 7.04 -5.52 -21.88
C THR A 344 6.36 -6.14 -20.66
N LYS A 345 7.10 -6.74 -19.71
CA LYS A 345 6.51 -7.34 -18.48
C LYS A 345 5.69 -6.34 -17.69
N VAL A 346 6.18 -5.12 -17.52
CA VAL A 346 5.48 -4.06 -16.78
C VAL A 346 4.17 -3.68 -17.46
N VAL A 347 4.19 -3.60 -18.79
CA VAL A 347 3.01 -3.31 -19.61
C VAL A 347 2.00 -4.45 -19.52
N ALA A 348 2.45 -5.71 -19.60
CA ALA A 348 1.59 -6.89 -19.45
C ALA A 348 0.92 -6.95 -18.06
N THR A 349 1.67 -6.64 -17.00
CA THR A 349 1.15 -6.55 -15.62
C THR A 349 0.08 -5.45 -15.51
N SER A 350 0.36 -4.28 -16.09
CA SER A 350 -0.57 -3.15 -16.09
C SER A 350 -1.83 -3.47 -16.89
N ALA A 351 -1.69 -4.15 -18.03
CA ALA A 351 -2.82 -4.57 -18.88
C ALA A 351 -3.71 -5.59 -18.16
N THR A 352 -3.12 -6.54 -17.44
CA THR A 352 -3.85 -7.53 -16.64
C THR A 352 -4.70 -6.84 -15.58
N ASN A 353 -4.09 -6.03 -14.71
CA ASN A 353 -4.79 -5.34 -13.63
C ASN A 353 -5.73 -4.26 -14.17
N GLY A 354 -5.29 -3.52 -15.19
CA GLY A 354 -6.06 -2.50 -15.87
C GLY A 354 -7.29 -3.06 -16.56
N GLY A 355 -7.21 -4.22 -17.18
CA GLY A 355 -8.34 -4.91 -17.85
C GLY A 355 -9.39 -5.45 -16.89
N GLY A 356 -9.08 -5.62 -15.62
CA GLY A 356 -10.00 -6.14 -14.59
C GLY A 356 -9.55 -7.45 -13.96
N GLY A 357 -8.34 -7.92 -14.23
CA GLY A 357 -7.69 -9.02 -13.52
C GLY A 357 -7.31 -8.64 -12.09
N CYS A 358 -6.92 -9.63 -11.31
CA CYS A 358 -6.53 -9.49 -9.91
C CYS A 358 -5.15 -10.11 -9.68
N GLY A 359 -4.17 -9.28 -9.30
CA GLY A 359 -2.83 -9.75 -8.94
C GLY A 359 -1.90 -8.64 -8.47
N GLY A 360 -0.73 -9.05 -8.00
CA GLY A 360 0.30 -8.20 -7.43
C GLY A 360 1.37 -7.75 -8.42
N THR A 361 2.18 -6.78 -7.98
CA THR A 361 3.37 -6.30 -8.70
C THR A 361 4.67 -6.91 -8.14
N PHE A 362 4.57 -7.77 -7.13
CA PHE A 362 5.70 -8.38 -6.44
C PHE A 362 6.47 -9.34 -7.37
N ALA A 363 5.84 -10.47 -7.80
CA ALA A 363 6.46 -11.39 -8.76
C ALA A 363 6.89 -10.70 -10.06
N PRO A 364 6.11 -9.78 -10.66
CA PRO A 364 6.59 -9.01 -11.81
C PRO A 364 7.88 -8.22 -11.54
N SER A 365 8.08 -7.65 -10.34
CA SER A 365 9.34 -6.95 -10.01
C SER A 365 10.51 -7.92 -9.86
N LEU A 366 10.30 -9.10 -9.26
CA LEU A 366 11.30 -10.17 -9.20
C LEU A 366 11.69 -10.65 -10.60
N PHE A 367 10.69 -10.88 -11.46
CA PHE A 367 10.88 -11.30 -12.84
C PHE A 367 11.71 -10.28 -13.63
N VAL A 368 11.31 -9.00 -13.61
CA VAL A 368 12.06 -7.91 -14.27
C VAL A 368 13.47 -7.83 -13.71
N GLY A 369 13.64 -8.02 -12.40
CA GLY A 369 14.94 -8.07 -11.75
C GLY A 369 15.81 -9.21 -12.22
N ALA A 370 15.28 -10.43 -12.32
CA ALA A 370 15.99 -11.60 -12.83
C ALA A 370 16.52 -11.35 -14.25
N PHE A 371 15.63 -10.93 -15.15
CA PHE A 371 15.97 -10.66 -16.53
C PHE A 371 16.94 -9.48 -16.67
N SER A 372 16.82 -8.44 -15.85
CA SER A 372 17.75 -7.29 -15.85
C SER A 372 19.14 -7.68 -15.33
N GLY A 373 19.23 -8.49 -14.27
CA GLY A 373 20.48 -8.99 -13.73
C GLY A 373 21.22 -9.89 -14.72
N PHE A 374 20.48 -10.81 -15.36
CA PHE A 374 21.00 -11.65 -16.43
C PHE A 374 21.52 -10.82 -17.62
N LEU A 375 20.69 -9.86 -18.08
CA LEU A 375 21.06 -8.97 -19.20
C LEU A 375 22.31 -8.17 -18.90
N PHE A 376 22.41 -7.61 -17.70
CA PHE A 376 23.60 -6.88 -17.24
C PHE A 376 24.86 -7.76 -17.28
N ALA A 377 24.79 -8.95 -16.67
CA ALA A 377 25.92 -9.87 -16.63
C ALA A 377 26.36 -10.30 -18.03
N ARG A 378 25.38 -10.60 -18.90
CA ARG A 378 25.66 -11.03 -20.27
C ARG A 378 26.33 -9.93 -21.09
N ILE A 379 25.84 -8.69 -21.00
CA ILE A 379 26.48 -7.52 -21.67
C ILE A 379 27.86 -7.28 -21.09
N TRP A 380 28.03 -7.33 -19.77
CA TRP A 380 29.30 -7.14 -19.09
C TRP A 380 30.35 -8.13 -19.58
N ASN A 381 30.01 -9.42 -19.64
CA ASN A 381 30.93 -10.49 -20.06
C ASN A 381 31.27 -10.42 -21.56
N ILE A 382 30.28 -10.12 -22.43
CA ILE A 382 30.50 -9.99 -23.88
C ILE A 382 31.38 -8.78 -24.20
N GLN A 383 31.17 -7.66 -23.52
CA GLN A 383 31.97 -6.42 -23.74
C GLN A 383 33.28 -6.44 -22.96
N GLN A 384 33.57 -7.49 -22.17
CA GLN A 384 34.80 -7.61 -21.37
C GLN A 384 35.08 -6.36 -20.50
N LEU A 385 34.05 -5.80 -19.88
CA LEU A 385 34.13 -4.56 -19.08
C LEU A 385 34.96 -4.71 -17.81
N GLY A 386 35.30 -5.93 -17.41
CA GLY A 386 36.09 -6.26 -16.23
C GLY A 386 36.17 -7.76 -15.98
N LEU A 387 36.33 -8.15 -14.71
CA LEU A 387 36.33 -9.57 -14.35
C LEU A 387 35.01 -10.22 -14.73
N TYR A 388 35.08 -11.48 -15.12
CA TYR A 388 33.91 -12.30 -15.42
C TYR A 388 32.92 -12.31 -14.24
N VAL A 389 31.65 -12.06 -14.52
CA VAL A 389 30.56 -12.08 -13.57
C VAL A 389 29.60 -13.24 -13.91
N PRO A 390 29.32 -14.14 -12.95
CA PRO A 390 28.43 -15.27 -13.19
C PRO A 390 26.98 -14.80 -13.44
N GLU A 391 26.41 -15.16 -14.59
CA GLU A 391 25.08 -14.76 -15.01
C GLU A 391 23.99 -15.19 -14.00
N LYS A 392 24.11 -16.38 -13.44
CA LYS A 392 23.17 -16.91 -12.44
C LYS A 392 23.18 -16.08 -11.16
N ASN A 393 24.37 -15.80 -10.61
CA ASN A 393 24.50 -15.00 -9.41
C ASN A 393 23.94 -13.58 -9.62
N PHE A 394 24.26 -12.95 -10.75
CA PHE A 394 23.77 -11.63 -11.09
C PHE A 394 22.28 -11.60 -11.41
N THR A 395 21.70 -12.70 -11.87
CA THR A 395 20.23 -12.88 -11.98
C THR A 395 19.57 -12.73 -10.61
N LEU A 396 20.08 -13.41 -9.57
CA LEU A 396 19.56 -13.31 -8.20
C LEU A 396 19.76 -11.92 -7.61
N LEU A 397 20.94 -11.33 -7.83
CA LEU A 397 21.23 -9.96 -7.38
C LEU A 397 20.28 -8.94 -8.02
N GLY A 398 19.99 -9.11 -9.31
CA GLY A 398 19.01 -8.29 -10.02
C GLY A 398 17.59 -8.45 -9.48
N MET A 399 17.17 -9.70 -9.12
CA MET A 399 15.87 -9.94 -8.47
C MET A 399 15.71 -9.11 -7.20
N ALA A 400 16.70 -9.20 -6.29
CA ALA A 400 16.70 -8.42 -5.06
C ALA A 400 16.73 -6.92 -5.32
N GLY A 401 17.61 -6.46 -6.25
CA GLY A 401 17.82 -5.06 -6.57
C GLY A 401 16.57 -4.36 -7.12
N VAL A 402 15.91 -4.93 -8.13
CA VAL A 402 14.70 -4.32 -8.72
C VAL A 402 13.53 -4.39 -7.74
N MET A 403 13.35 -5.52 -7.04
CA MET A 403 12.31 -5.63 -6.01
C MET A 403 12.51 -4.59 -4.91
N ALA A 404 13.74 -4.47 -4.37
CA ALA A 404 14.07 -3.48 -3.36
C ALA A 404 13.78 -2.05 -3.83
N GLY A 405 14.14 -1.71 -5.07
CA GLY A 405 13.89 -0.39 -5.65
C GLY A 405 12.39 -0.10 -5.87
N VAL A 406 11.62 -1.04 -6.41
CA VAL A 406 10.17 -0.85 -6.67
C VAL A 406 9.37 -0.70 -5.38
N MET A 407 9.74 -1.45 -4.34
CA MET A 407 9.01 -1.51 -3.06
C MET A 407 9.59 -0.61 -1.98
N HIS A 408 10.77 -0.03 -2.18
CA HIS A 408 11.55 0.67 -1.14
C HIS A 408 11.78 -0.21 0.09
N ALA A 409 12.05 -1.49 -0.14
CA ALA A 409 12.17 -2.53 0.88
C ALA A 409 13.45 -3.36 0.64
N PRO A 410 14.64 -2.81 0.95
CA PRO A 410 15.90 -3.49 0.69
C PRO A 410 16.08 -4.77 1.52
N LEU A 411 15.73 -4.76 2.81
CA LEU A 411 15.86 -5.95 3.65
C LEU A 411 14.94 -7.07 3.18
N THR A 412 13.71 -6.75 2.78
CA THR A 412 12.79 -7.74 2.22
C THR A 412 13.38 -8.41 0.98
N GLY A 413 13.99 -7.63 0.07
CA GLY A 413 14.66 -8.16 -1.11
C GLY A 413 15.82 -9.09 -0.77
N ILE A 414 16.68 -8.69 0.16
CA ILE A 414 17.86 -9.45 0.60
C ILE A 414 17.43 -10.78 1.22
N PHE A 415 16.59 -10.74 2.26
CA PHE A 415 16.19 -11.94 2.98
C PHE A 415 15.33 -12.88 2.14
N LEU A 416 14.45 -12.32 1.30
CA LEU A 416 13.64 -13.16 0.41
C LEU A 416 14.52 -13.97 -0.53
N ILE A 417 15.45 -13.32 -1.25
CA ILE A 417 16.31 -14.05 -2.18
C ILE A 417 17.19 -15.05 -1.46
N ALA A 418 17.76 -14.71 -0.30
CA ALA A 418 18.56 -15.63 0.51
C ALA A 418 17.75 -16.88 0.95
N GLU A 419 16.50 -16.69 1.40
CA GLU A 419 15.65 -17.81 1.87
C GLU A 419 15.11 -18.66 0.72
N ILE A 420 14.65 -18.06 -0.40
CA ILE A 420 14.11 -18.85 -1.53
C ILE A 420 15.18 -19.64 -2.30
N THR A 421 16.46 -19.29 -2.13
CA THR A 421 17.60 -20.00 -2.71
C THR A 421 18.28 -20.94 -1.71
N ASN A 422 17.79 -21.01 -0.47
CA ASN A 422 18.39 -21.77 0.64
C ASN A 422 19.87 -21.45 0.88
N GLY A 423 20.33 -20.22 0.58
CA GLY A 423 21.74 -19.84 0.70
C GLY A 423 21.96 -18.39 1.08
N TYR A 424 22.92 -18.17 1.98
CA TYR A 424 23.38 -16.84 2.40
C TYR A 424 24.72 -16.45 1.77
N ASP A 425 25.24 -17.25 0.84
CA ASP A 425 26.57 -17.04 0.23
C ASP A 425 26.66 -15.71 -0.56
N LEU A 426 25.55 -15.28 -1.14
CA LEU A 426 25.43 -14.01 -1.85
C LEU A 426 24.94 -12.86 -0.96
N PHE A 427 24.92 -13.01 0.38
CA PHE A 427 24.31 -12.02 1.29
C PHE A 427 24.95 -10.63 1.15
N ILE A 428 26.30 -10.54 1.13
CA ILE A 428 27.01 -9.27 0.96
C ILE A 428 26.69 -8.60 -0.39
N PRO A 429 26.81 -9.27 -1.55
CA PRO A 429 26.44 -8.66 -2.81
C PRO A 429 24.94 -8.31 -2.91
N LEU A 430 24.03 -9.10 -2.32
CA LEU A 430 22.62 -8.75 -2.22
C LEU A 430 22.41 -7.44 -1.45
N MET A 431 23.13 -7.23 -0.35
CA MET A 431 23.09 -5.97 0.41
C MET A 431 23.59 -4.79 -0.43
N ILE A 432 24.70 -4.93 -1.14
CA ILE A 432 25.25 -3.87 -1.99
C ILE A 432 24.26 -3.48 -3.09
N VAL A 433 23.77 -4.46 -3.85
CA VAL A 433 22.88 -4.21 -5.01
C VAL A 433 21.55 -3.62 -4.55
N SER A 434 20.92 -4.18 -3.51
CA SER A 434 19.63 -3.71 -3.00
C SER A 434 19.75 -2.28 -2.45
N THR A 435 20.79 -1.99 -1.68
CA THR A 435 21.01 -0.65 -1.11
C THR A 435 21.28 0.38 -2.21
N CYS A 436 22.17 0.08 -3.17
CA CYS A 436 22.44 0.97 -4.31
C CYS A 436 21.19 1.22 -5.15
N SER A 437 20.36 0.20 -5.35
CA SER A 437 19.10 0.32 -6.08
C SER A 437 18.13 1.28 -5.38
N VAL A 438 17.92 1.08 -4.07
CA VAL A 438 17.03 1.95 -3.27
C VAL A 438 17.57 3.37 -3.20
N MET A 439 18.87 3.57 -3.01
CA MET A 439 19.48 4.90 -3.03
C MET A 439 19.26 5.59 -4.38
N THR A 440 19.43 4.87 -5.48
CA THR A 440 19.24 5.42 -6.84
C THR A 440 17.79 5.83 -7.08
N ILE A 441 16.82 4.97 -6.77
CA ILE A 441 15.40 5.27 -7.00
C ILE A 441 14.89 6.39 -6.10
N SER A 442 15.34 6.47 -4.84
CA SER A 442 14.90 7.47 -3.86
C SER A 442 15.21 8.91 -4.27
N VAL A 443 16.20 9.12 -5.16
CA VAL A 443 16.48 10.44 -5.75
C VAL A 443 15.33 10.92 -6.65
N PHE A 444 14.63 10.00 -7.32
CA PHE A 444 13.60 10.33 -8.31
C PHE A 444 12.19 10.15 -7.77
N GLU A 445 11.95 9.11 -6.98
CA GLU A 445 10.64 8.75 -6.45
C GLU A 445 10.77 8.49 -4.93
N PRO A 446 10.21 9.36 -4.08
CA PRO A 446 10.37 9.24 -2.61
C PRO A 446 9.48 8.16 -1.98
N HIS A 447 8.54 7.60 -2.73
CA HIS A 447 7.57 6.63 -2.22
C HIS A 447 7.58 5.34 -3.02
N SER A 448 7.38 4.21 -2.33
CA SER A 448 7.18 2.91 -2.98
C SER A 448 5.93 2.93 -3.87
N ILE A 449 5.86 1.99 -4.82
CA ILE A 449 4.69 1.83 -5.70
C ILE A 449 3.36 1.69 -4.93
N TYR A 450 3.39 1.11 -3.72
CA TYR A 450 2.21 0.93 -2.87
C TYR A 450 1.81 2.20 -2.15
N ALA A 451 2.78 2.92 -1.59
CA ALA A 451 2.57 4.16 -0.85
C ALA A 451 2.21 5.34 -1.77
N MET A 452 2.74 5.37 -3.00
CA MET A 452 2.48 6.44 -3.97
C MET A 452 1.00 6.64 -4.26
N ARG A 453 0.21 5.54 -4.34
CA ARG A 453 -1.24 5.61 -4.57
C ARG A 453 -1.99 6.29 -3.41
N LEU A 454 -1.55 6.05 -2.17
CA LEU A 454 -2.09 6.70 -0.98
C LEU A 454 -1.62 8.14 -0.86
N ALA A 455 -0.35 8.41 -1.19
CA ALA A 455 0.22 9.75 -1.20
C ALA A 455 -0.54 10.67 -2.16
N ARG A 456 -0.85 10.20 -3.38
CA ARG A 456 -1.65 10.96 -4.37
C ARG A 456 -3.08 11.24 -3.91
N GLN A 457 -3.64 10.42 -3.02
CA GLN A 457 -4.97 10.63 -2.43
C GLN A 457 -4.90 11.49 -1.16
N GLY A 458 -3.71 11.90 -0.71
CA GLY A 458 -3.50 12.63 0.55
C GLY A 458 -3.83 11.80 1.79
N LYS A 459 -3.78 10.47 1.68
CA LYS A 459 -4.16 9.51 2.72
C LYS A 459 -2.97 8.71 3.26
N LEU A 460 -1.76 9.06 2.87
CA LEU A 460 -0.55 8.42 3.38
C LEU A 460 -0.19 9.04 4.72
N ILE A 461 -0.24 8.25 5.77
CA ILE A 461 0.29 8.60 7.08
C ILE A 461 1.73 8.07 7.12
N THR A 462 2.70 8.98 7.12
CA THR A 462 4.11 8.66 7.34
C THR A 462 4.40 8.65 8.84
N HIS A 463 5.50 8.01 9.27
CA HIS A 463 5.96 7.91 10.68
C HIS A 463 6.16 9.24 11.45
N HIS A 464 5.87 10.39 10.84
CA HIS A 464 5.77 11.66 11.55
C HIS A 464 4.36 11.76 12.18
N THR A 465 4.22 11.33 13.41
CA THR A 465 3.00 11.43 14.23
C THR A 465 2.37 12.82 14.16
N ASP A 466 3.20 13.86 14.05
CA ASP A 466 2.77 15.25 13.93
C ASP A 466 1.98 15.54 12.65
N LYS A 467 2.46 15.07 11.50
CA LYS A 467 1.74 15.24 10.22
C LYS A 467 0.53 14.32 10.12
N ALA A 468 0.61 13.13 10.72
CA ALA A 468 -0.49 12.17 10.77
C ALA A 468 -1.67 12.74 11.54
N ALA A 469 -1.45 13.31 12.72
CA ALA A 469 -2.49 13.93 13.54
C ALA A 469 -3.21 15.05 12.76
N LEU A 470 -2.47 15.95 12.12
CA LEU A 470 -3.06 17.04 11.31
C LEU A 470 -3.85 16.54 10.10
N THR A 471 -3.41 15.44 9.46
CA THR A 471 -4.10 14.87 8.29
C THR A 471 -5.40 14.16 8.68
N LEU A 472 -5.48 13.60 9.89
CA LEU A 472 -6.67 12.93 10.42
C LEU A 472 -7.69 13.88 11.03
N MET A 473 -7.28 15.11 11.37
CA MET A 473 -8.18 16.12 11.94
C MET A 473 -9.17 16.60 10.89
N SER A 474 -10.45 16.44 11.17
CA SER A 474 -11.54 17.05 10.39
C SER A 474 -11.75 18.49 10.84
N LEU A 475 -11.89 19.40 9.89
CA LEU A 475 -12.21 20.80 10.16
C LEU A 475 -13.49 20.94 10.99
N ASP A 476 -14.52 20.15 10.67
CA ASP A 476 -15.80 20.15 11.36
C ASP A 476 -15.70 19.85 12.86
N SER A 477 -14.65 19.13 13.29
CA SER A 477 -14.44 18.76 14.70
C SER A 477 -13.91 19.91 15.56
N VAL A 478 -13.40 20.96 14.95
CA VAL A 478 -12.76 22.10 15.61
C VAL A 478 -13.49 23.43 15.41
N VAL A 479 -14.47 23.49 14.52
CA VAL A 479 -15.29 24.70 14.31
C VAL A 479 -16.18 24.95 15.51
N GLU A 480 -16.16 26.18 15.99
CA GLU A 480 -17.02 26.70 17.05
C GLU A 480 -18.11 27.57 16.43
N ASN A 481 -19.36 27.18 16.62
CA ASN A 481 -20.52 27.88 16.04
C ASN A 481 -21.17 28.85 17.05
N ASP A 482 -20.63 28.93 18.27
CA ASP A 482 -21.14 29.81 19.32
C ASP A 482 -20.50 31.19 19.20
N TYR A 483 -21.06 32.03 18.35
CA TYR A 483 -20.64 33.42 18.17
C TYR A 483 -21.86 34.37 18.07
N ILE A 484 -21.68 35.59 18.57
CA ILE A 484 -22.68 36.66 18.41
C ILE A 484 -22.17 37.62 17.35
N ALA A 485 -22.93 37.79 16.29
CA ALA A 485 -22.56 38.68 15.19
C ALA A 485 -23.30 40.04 15.28
N VAL A 486 -22.68 41.08 14.69
CA VAL A 486 -23.23 42.41 14.62
C VAL A 486 -23.21 42.96 13.17
N THR A 487 -24.02 43.98 12.89
CA THR A 487 -24.03 44.65 11.59
C THR A 487 -23.13 45.88 11.60
N ALA A 488 -22.66 46.30 10.41
CA ALA A 488 -21.71 47.41 10.27
C ALA A 488 -22.31 48.78 10.69
N ASP A 489 -23.59 48.93 10.61
CA ASP A 489 -24.34 50.15 10.95
C ASP A 489 -24.71 50.25 12.44
N MET A 490 -24.46 49.21 13.23
CA MET A 490 -24.81 49.17 14.64
C MET A 490 -24.07 50.26 15.44
N PRO A 491 -24.77 51.08 16.28
CA PRO A 491 -24.11 52.08 17.14
C PRO A 491 -23.27 51.45 18.26
N LEU A 492 -22.19 52.13 18.69
CA LEU A 492 -21.28 51.66 19.74
C LEU A 492 -22.01 51.29 21.04
N GLY A 493 -23.04 52.02 21.46
CA GLY A 493 -23.80 51.69 22.68
C GLY A 493 -24.54 50.36 22.61
N LYS A 494 -25.06 49.97 21.43
CA LYS A 494 -25.63 48.63 21.25
C LYS A 494 -24.56 47.56 21.21
N LEU A 495 -23.41 47.84 20.56
CA LEU A 495 -22.27 46.93 20.54
C LEU A 495 -21.76 46.60 21.95
N VAL A 496 -21.66 47.61 22.84
CA VAL A 496 -21.23 47.40 24.25
C VAL A 496 -22.19 46.44 24.98
N ASN A 497 -23.51 46.54 24.73
CA ASN A 497 -24.48 45.57 25.28
C ASN A 497 -24.31 44.15 24.71
N VAL A 498 -23.88 44.02 23.47
CA VAL A 498 -23.55 42.72 22.86
C VAL A 498 -22.28 42.17 23.47
N ILE A 499 -21.25 43.00 23.65
CA ILE A 499 -19.98 42.63 24.29
C ILE A 499 -20.22 42.12 25.72
N SER A 500 -21.10 42.75 26.51
CA SER A 500 -21.40 42.34 27.88
C SER A 500 -22.01 40.92 28.00
N LYS A 501 -22.57 40.42 26.90
CA LYS A 501 -23.17 39.05 26.82
C LYS A 501 -22.28 38.03 26.09
N SER A 502 -21.20 38.49 25.46
CA SER A 502 -20.26 37.65 24.71
C SER A 502 -19.13 37.20 25.61
N HIS A 503 -18.73 35.94 25.45
CA HIS A 503 -17.52 35.38 26.08
C HIS A 503 -16.30 35.43 25.15
N SER A 504 -16.48 35.88 23.90
CA SER A 504 -15.42 35.99 22.87
C SER A 504 -14.62 37.29 23.01
N SER A 505 -13.33 37.24 22.68
CA SER A 505 -12.44 38.42 22.61
C SER A 505 -12.66 39.27 21.36
N PHE A 506 -13.46 38.83 20.39
CA PHE A 506 -13.78 39.51 19.15
C PHE A 506 -15.24 39.24 18.75
N ILE A 507 -15.81 40.13 17.96
CA ILE A 507 -17.19 40.01 17.46
C ILE A 507 -17.16 40.15 15.95
N PRO A 508 -17.70 39.16 15.19
CA PRO A 508 -17.80 39.24 13.73
C PRO A 508 -18.81 40.27 13.29
N VAL A 509 -18.45 41.00 12.23
CA VAL A 509 -19.34 41.97 11.56
C VAL A 509 -19.79 41.33 10.25
N LEU A 510 -21.10 41.16 10.11
CA LEU A 510 -21.69 40.49 8.94
C LEU A 510 -22.53 41.50 8.14
N ASP A 511 -22.65 41.22 6.85
CA ASP A 511 -23.63 41.89 5.97
C ASP A 511 -25.03 41.19 6.09
N SER A 512 -25.99 41.73 5.33
CA SER A 512 -27.35 41.17 5.29
C SER A 512 -27.44 39.77 4.66
N ALA A 513 -26.40 39.33 3.93
CA ALA A 513 -26.29 38.01 3.32
C ALA A 513 -25.57 36.99 4.22
N GLY A 514 -25.07 37.44 5.40
CA GLY A 514 -24.30 36.60 6.33
C GLY A 514 -22.81 36.47 5.96
N CYS A 515 -22.32 37.29 5.04
CA CYS A 515 -20.90 37.33 4.68
C CYS A 515 -20.10 38.18 5.67
N ILE A 516 -18.88 37.70 6.00
CA ILE A 516 -18.03 38.42 6.95
C ILE A 516 -17.37 39.66 6.30
N LEU A 517 -17.66 40.84 6.83
CA LEU A 517 -17.09 42.12 6.44
C LEU A 517 -15.79 42.44 7.20
N GLY A 518 -15.76 42.13 8.48
CA GLY A 518 -14.66 42.40 9.38
C GLY A 518 -14.91 41.82 10.78
N GLU A 519 -14.10 42.23 11.73
CA GLU A 519 -14.24 41.83 13.14
C GLU A 519 -13.94 43.00 14.07
N VAL A 520 -14.61 43.04 15.21
CA VAL A 520 -14.32 44.00 16.27
C VAL A 520 -13.50 43.32 17.35
N ASP A 521 -12.25 43.74 17.51
CA ASP A 521 -11.36 43.27 18.59
C ASP A 521 -11.67 44.07 19.86
N ILE A 522 -12.22 43.41 20.86
CA ILE A 522 -12.62 44.01 22.14
C ILE A 522 -11.44 44.66 22.84
N THR A 523 -10.25 44.10 22.69
CA THR A 523 -9.03 44.60 23.35
C THR A 523 -8.66 45.98 22.81
N LYS A 524 -8.85 46.21 21.51
CA LYS A 524 -8.53 47.50 20.84
C LYS A 524 -9.53 48.57 21.15
N ILE A 525 -10.80 48.23 21.36
CA ILE A 525 -11.86 49.22 21.60
C ILE A 525 -12.10 49.48 23.10
N ARG A 526 -11.37 48.80 24.01
CA ARG A 526 -11.54 48.89 25.46
C ARG A 526 -11.51 50.34 25.98
N HIS A 527 -10.71 51.23 25.38
CA HIS A 527 -10.57 52.62 25.79
C HIS A 527 -11.76 53.49 25.43
N ILE A 528 -12.61 53.09 24.44
CA ILE A 528 -13.79 53.82 24.01
C ILE A 528 -15.09 53.21 24.52
N MET A 529 -15.12 51.93 24.84
CA MET A 529 -16.35 51.21 25.24
C MET A 529 -16.92 51.66 26.60
N PHE A 530 -16.13 52.34 27.45
CA PHE A 530 -16.57 52.87 28.73
C PHE A 530 -16.94 54.35 28.68
N ARG A 531 -16.87 55.01 27.48
CA ARG A 531 -17.22 56.43 27.30
C ARG A 531 -18.61 56.56 26.70
N SER A 532 -19.62 56.78 27.56
CA SER A 532 -21.02 56.88 27.15
C SER A 532 -21.30 57.99 26.14
N GLU A 533 -20.48 59.06 26.14
CA GLU A 533 -20.54 60.17 25.20
C GLU A 533 -20.28 59.79 23.75
N LEU A 534 -19.65 58.63 23.52
CA LEU A 534 -19.30 58.11 22.21
C LEU A 534 -20.31 57.11 21.67
N TYR A 535 -21.28 56.66 22.47
CA TYR A 535 -22.23 55.58 22.14
C TYR A 535 -23.09 55.85 20.91
N THR A 536 -23.42 57.13 20.64
CA THR A 536 -24.20 57.54 19.48
C THR A 536 -23.34 58.14 18.33
N LYS A 537 -22.06 58.41 18.60
CA LYS A 537 -21.13 59.04 17.64
C LYS A 537 -20.38 58.06 16.77
N PHE A 538 -20.15 56.84 17.25
CA PHE A 538 -19.43 55.82 16.53
C PHE A 538 -20.37 54.66 16.16
N CYS A 539 -20.18 54.11 14.96
CA CYS A 539 -20.77 52.83 14.52
C CYS A 539 -19.70 51.77 14.35
N VAL A 540 -20.13 50.52 14.29
CA VAL A 540 -19.24 49.32 14.16
C VAL A 540 -18.33 49.46 12.94
N MET A 541 -18.80 49.99 11.82
CA MET A 541 -18.02 50.19 10.60
C MET A 541 -16.74 51.00 10.82
N GLN A 542 -16.74 51.96 11.75
CA GLN A 542 -15.60 52.85 12.02
C GLN A 542 -14.55 52.21 12.97
N ILE A 543 -14.91 51.14 13.68
CA ILE A 543 -14.09 50.51 14.70
C ILE A 543 -13.73 49.05 14.37
N MET A 544 -14.37 48.48 13.35
CA MET A 544 -14.04 47.16 12.87
C MET A 544 -12.68 47.13 12.18
N THR A 545 -12.02 45.98 12.21
CA THR A 545 -10.79 45.73 11.49
C THR A 545 -11.01 44.62 10.45
N PRO A 546 -10.27 44.64 9.34
CA PRO A 546 -10.38 43.57 8.35
C PRO A 546 -9.91 42.25 8.97
N VAL A 547 -10.54 41.16 8.57
CA VAL A 547 -10.19 39.81 9.02
C VAL A 547 -8.77 39.45 8.53
N PRO A 548 -7.86 38.97 9.41
CA PRO A 548 -6.46 38.71 9.05
C PRO A 548 -6.30 37.60 8.02
N ALA A 549 -7.15 36.57 8.07
CA ALA A 549 -7.25 35.48 7.09
C ALA A 549 -8.58 34.75 7.26
N LYS A 550 -9.02 34.08 6.20
CA LYS A 550 -10.23 33.22 6.20
C LYS A 550 -9.85 31.77 5.92
N VAL A 551 -10.59 30.85 6.48
CA VAL A 551 -10.47 29.40 6.27
C VAL A 551 -11.69 28.93 5.49
N GLY A 552 -11.49 28.27 4.35
CA GLY A 552 -12.56 27.60 3.62
C GLY A 552 -12.94 26.28 4.29
N ILE A 553 -14.21 25.91 4.25
CA ILE A 553 -14.70 24.66 4.86
C ILE A 553 -14.00 23.39 4.32
N ASN A 554 -13.41 23.46 3.14
CA ASN A 554 -12.68 22.36 2.51
C ASN A 554 -11.15 22.46 2.68
N ASP A 555 -10.65 23.47 3.41
CA ASP A 555 -9.21 23.62 3.64
C ASP A 555 -8.68 22.47 4.49
N ARG A 556 -7.44 22.04 4.20
CA ARG A 556 -6.77 21.02 5.01
C ARG A 556 -6.25 21.62 6.31
N MET A 557 -6.25 20.84 7.39
CA MET A 557 -5.78 21.33 8.70
C MET A 557 -4.33 21.83 8.68
N GLU A 558 -3.48 21.27 7.82
CA GLU A 558 -2.11 21.77 7.60
C GLU A 558 -2.07 23.22 7.07
N GLU A 559 -3.00 23.58 6.17
CA GLU A 559 -3.12 24.94 5.63
C GLU A 559 -3.69 25.89 6.66
N VAL A 560 -4.61 25.41 7.49
CA VAL A 560 -5.17 26.17 8.62
C VAL A 560 -4.07 26.52 9.62
N MET A 561 -3.22 25.55 9.97
CA MET A 561 -2.09 25.77 10.88
C MET A 561 -1.09 26.79 10.31
N LYS A 562 -0.76 26.69 9.03
CA LYS A 562 0.10 27.69 8.36
C LYS A 562 -0.53 29.09 8.38
N LYS A 563 -1.86 29.21 8.20
CA LYS A 563 -2.55 30.51 8.30
C LYS A 563 -2.45 31.10 9.71
N PHE A 564 -2.57 30.27 10.76
CA PHE A 564 -2.35 30.70 12.15
C PHE A 564 -0.91 31.22 12.40
N GLU A 565 0.09 30.54 11.87
CA GLU A 565 1.51 30.92 12.02
C GLU A 565 1.83 32.19 11.26
N ILE A 566 1.49 32.26 9.95
CA ILE A 566 1.81 33.41 9.10
C ILE A 566 1.13 34.68 9.58
N LYS A 567 -0.12 34.58 10.04
CA LYS A 567 -0.92 35.74 10.47
C LYS A 567 -0.82 36.05 11.96
N ASN A 568 -0.15 35.19 12.72
CA ASN A 568 0.03 35.30 14.19
C ASN A 568 -1.28 35.65 14.91
N THR A 569 -2.35 34.93 14.58
CA THR A 569 -3.69 35.13 15.17
C THR A 569 -4.08 33.93 16.00
N ASN A 570 -4.97 34.12 16.98
CA ASN A 570 -5.49 33.05 17.82
C ASN A 570 -6.82 32.49 17.31
N TYR A 571 -7.48 33.17 16.40
CA TYR A 571 -8.78 32.81 15.85
C TYR A 571 -8.81 33.08 14.34
N LEU A 572 -9.48 32.20 13.61
CA LEU A 572 -9.73 32.36 12.18
C LEU A 572 -11.20 32.05 11.88
N PRO A 573 -11.91 32.88 11.11
CA PRO A 573 -13.26 32.58 10.66
C PRO A 573 -13.24 31.50 9.58
N VAL A 574 -14.22 30.61 9.66
CA VAL A 574 -14.51 29.59 8.66
C VAL A 574 -15.65 30.06 7.78
N VAL A 575 -15.44 30.02 6.48
CA VAL A 575 -16.43 30.45 5.50
C VAL A 575 -16.78 29.33 4.52
N ASP A 576 -18.02 29.36 4.04
CA ASP A 576 -18.48 28.50 2.96
C ASP A 576 -17.97 29.01 1.57
N ILE A 577 -18.34 28.28 0.51
CA ILE A 577 -18.03 28.66 -0.89
C ILE A 577 -18.62 30.03 -1.29
N ASN A 578 -19.65 30.50 -0.60
CA ASN A 578 -20.30 31.80 -0.84
C ASN A 578 -19.78 32.88 0.11
N ASN A 579 -18.66 32.65 0.82
CA ASN A 579 -18.07 33.57 1.80
C ASN A 579 -18.97 33.91 3.01
N ARG A 580 -19.96 33.06 3.32
CA ARG A 580 -20.79 33.17 4.52
C ARG A 580 -20.06 32.59 5.72
N LEU A 581 -20.18 33.25 6.87
CA LEU A 581 -19.55 32.78 8.10
C LEU A 581 -20.23 31.52 8.62
N MET A 582 -19.47 30.44 8.76
CA MET A 582 -19.92 29.17 9.33
C MET A 582 -19.59 29.06 10.83
N GLY A 583 -18.49 29.66 11.27
CA GLY A 583 -18.02 29.62 12.64
C GLY A 583 -16.59 30.13 12.75
N TYR A 584 -15.97 29.85 13.87
CA TYR A 584 -14.58 30.21 14.14
C TYR A 584 -13.77 28.97 14.54
N ILE A 585 -12.47 29.01 14.25
CA ILE A 585 -11.51 28.05 14.76
C ILE A 585 -10.55 28.76 15.70
N SER A 586 -10.40 28.24 16.92
CA SER A 586 -9.40 28.74 17.86
C SER A 586 -8.12 27.91 17.78
N ARG A 587 -6.98 28.60 17.84
CA ARG A 587 -5.65 27.96 17.89
C ARG A 587 -5.53 27.01 19.07
N SER A 588 -6.07 27.39 20.24
CA SER A 588 -6.07 26.56 21.45
C SER A 588 -6.84 25.26 21.28
N ARG A 589 -8.01 25.31 20.64
CA ARG A 589 -8.83 24.10 20.40
C ARG A 589 -8.19 23.17 19.41
N VAL A 590 -7.60 23.71 18.32
CA VAL A 590 -6.83 22.91 17.38
C VAL A 590 -5.65 22.23 18.10
N PHE A 591 -4.90 22.96 18.93
CA PHE A 591 -3.79 22.41 19.70
C PHE A 591 -4.25 21.37 20.75
N SER A 592 -5.36 21.58 21.43
CA SER A 592 -5.93 20.61 22.38
C SER A 592 -6.30 19.30 21.70
N LEU A 593 -7.00 19.39 20.56
CA LEU A 593 -7.40 18.22 19.80
C LEU A 593 -6.18 17.53 19.16
N TYR A 594 -5.23 18.33 18.62
CA TYR A 594 -3.97 17.85 18.09
C TYR A 594 -3.18 17.08 19.15
N ARG A 595 -3.00 17.66 20.37
CA ARG A 595 -2.32 16.97 21.47
C ARG A 595 -3.01 15.67 21.84
N LYS A 596 -4.34 15.66 21.95
CA LYS A 596 -5.12 14.46 22.24
C LYS A 596 -4.94 13.41 21.14
N MET A 597 -4.95 13.81 19.87
CA MET A 597 -4.71 12.89 18.76
C MET A 597 -3.27 12.37 18.72
N VAL A 598 -2.28 13.22 19.04
CA VAL A 598 -0.87 12.79 19.15
C VAL A 598 -0.69 11.87 20.36
N GLU A 599 -1.34 12.13 21.49
CA GLU A 599 -1.37 11.22 22.64
C GLU A 599 -2.04 9.89 22.28
N ASP A 600 -3.19 9.92 21.60
CA ASP A 600 -3.89 8.72 21.12
C ASP A 600 -3.02 7.95 20.11
N LEU A 601 -2.34 8.64 19.19
CA LEU A 601 -1.43 8.04 18.19
C LEU A 601 -0.09 7.58 18.79
N SER A 602 0.38 8.19 19.87
CA SER A 602 1.61 7.78 20.56
C SER A 602 1.37 6.79 21.70
N ALA A 603 0.16 6.73 22.22
CA ALA A 603 -0.30 5.69 23.15
C ALA A 603 -0.78 4.43 22.43
N GLU A 604 -1.08 4.55 21.11
CA GLU A 604 -1.33 3.45 20.18
C GLU A 604 -0.02 2.92 19.59
#